data_6901e40ce2b530fd7a195b7e76f4433d
#
_entry.id   6901e40ce2b530fd7a195b7e76f4433d
#
_cell.length_a   1.000
_cell.length_b   1.000
_cell.length_c   1.000
_cell.angle_alpha   90.00
_cell.angle_beta   90.00
_cell.angle_gamma   90.00
#
_symmetry.space_group_name_H-M   'P 1'
#
loop_
_entity.id
_entity.type
_entity.pdbx_description
1 polymer ?
#
loop_
_entity_poly.entity_id
_entity_poly.type
_entity_poly.pdbx_seq_one_letter_code
_entity_poly.pdbx_strand_id
1 'polypeptide(L)'
;MIAAYLADHREKIPLGQVVDCFKGKAVSRKAEAGEFGLINLSDMGQLGIDYHQVRAFHMDRRQLLRYILEDGDVLIASKGTVQKVCVFHKQEREMVASSNITVLRPQRVLRGYYIKFFLESAIGQALLKAADHGKDVINLSTKALLDIPVPVIPLVKQDYLINQYLRGLHDYQRKVNRAEQEWQFIQNEIQKGLG
;
A
#
# COMPACT_ATOMS: atom_id res chain seq x y z
N MET A 1 -15.21 19.17 -6.98
CA MET A 1 -14.34 18.07 -7.46
C MET A 1 -15.09 16.74 -7.55
N ILE A 2 -15.60 16.16 -6.43
CA ILE A 2 -16.32 14.87 -6.44
C ILE A 2 -17.54 14.91 -7.36
N ALA A 3 -18.43 15.92 -7.26
CA ALA A 3 -19.60 16.04 -8.11
C ALA A 3 -19.25 16.08 -9.61
N ALA A 4 -18.23 16.84 -10.00
CA ALA A 4 -17.75 16.91 -11.37
C ALA A 4 -17.19 15.55 -11.85
N TYR A 5 -16.48 14.83 -10.99
CA TYR A 5 -15.98 13.49 -11.28
C TYR A 5 -17.12 12.49 -11.49
N LEU A 6 -18.15 12.53 -10.64
CA LEU A 6 -19.29 11.62 -10.75
C LEU A 6 -20.13 11.91 -12.01
N ALA A 7 -20.24 13.17 -12.44
CA ALA A 7 -20.95 13.59 -13.65
C ALA A 7 -20.16 13.32 -14.95
N ASP A 8 -18.89 13.00 -14.89
CA ASP A 8 -18.06 12.66 -16.05
C ASP A 8 -18.57 11.35 -16.71
N HIS A 9 -18.66 11.33 -18.03
CA HIS A 9 -19.20 10.22 -18.83
C HIS A 9 -18.29 8.99 -18.92
N ARG A 10 -17.06 9.05 -18.42
CA ARG A 10 -16.16 7.89 -18.41
C ARG A 10 -16.76 6.75 -17.60
N GLU A 11 -16.62 5.53 -18.11
CA GLU A 11 -17.04 4.33 -17.41
C GLU A 11 -16.34 4.21 -16.05
N LYS A 12 -17.11 3.98 -15.00
CA LYS A 12 -16.63 3.80 -13.62
C LYS A 12 -17.32 2.60 -13.02
N ILE A 13 -16.58 1.82 -12.27
CA ILE A 13 -17.09 0.64 -11.56
C ILE A 13 -16.83 0.84 -10.06
N PRO A 14 -17.81 0.54 -9.18
CA PRO A 14 -17.57 0.49 -7.75
C PRO A 14 -16.40 -0.46 -7.44
N LEU A 15 -15.49 -0.01 -6.59
CA LEU A 15 -14.27 -0.77 -6.25
C LEU A 15 -14.61 -2.20 -5.77
N GLY A 16 -15.68 -2.36 -5.01
CA GLY A 16 -16.14 -3.66 -4.50
C GLY A 16 -16.58 -4.67 -5.56
N GLN A 17 -16.78 -4.25 -6.82
CA GLN A 17 -17.10 -5.17 -7.92
C GLN A 17 -15.85 -5.73 -8.61
N VAL A 18 -14.68 -5.18 -8.31
CA VAL A 18 -13.42 -5.50 -9.01
C VAL A 18 -12.27 -5.87 -8.07
N VAL A 19 -12.57 -5.98 -6.77
CA VAL A 19 -11.60 -6.44 -5.75
C VAL A 19 -12.29 -7.38 -4.74
N ASP A 20 -11.51 -8.32 -4.20
CA ASP A 20 -11.81 -8.96 -2.93
C ASP A 20 -11.24 -8.11 -1.80
N CYS A 21 -12.02 -7.89 -0.73
CA CYS A 21 -11.65 -7.01 0.36
C CYS A 21 -11.65 -7.73 1.69
N PHE A 22 -10.60 -7.57 2.47
CA PHE A 22 -10.53 -8.09 3.83
C PHE A 22 -9.71 -7.18 4.74
N LYS A 23 -9.98 -7.26 6.05
CA LYS A 23 -9.16 -6.61 7.08
C LYS A 23 -7.95 -7.48 7.38
N GLY A 24 -6.82 -6.87 7.65
CA GLY A 24 -5.65 -7.57 8.13
C GLY A 24 -5.87 -8.27 9.48
N LYS A 25 -4.90 -9.07 9.90
CA LYS A 25 -4.95 -9.93 11.10
C LYS A 25 -4.50 -9.17 12.34
N ALA A 26 -5.24 -9.27 13.41
CA ALA A 26 -4.75 -8.87 14.73
C ALA A 26 -3.74 -9.90 15.23
N VAL A 27 -2.49 -9.46 15.43
CA VAL A 27 -1.40 -10.28 15.97
C VAL A 27 -0.91 -9.63 17.26
N SER A 28 -0.79 -10.44 18.33
CA SER A 28 -0.30 -9.96 19.62
C SER A 28 1.11 -9.37 19.49
N ARG A 29 1.39 -8.27 20.22
CA ARG A 29 2.76 -7.74 20.33
C ARG A 29 3.72 -8.72 20.99
N LYS A 30 3.19 -9.66 21.80
CA LYS A 30 3.96 -10.70 22.53
C LYS A 30 4.10 -11.99 21.71
N ALA A 31 3.58 -12.05 20.46
CA ALA A 31 3.76 -13.22 19.62
C ALA A 31 5.25 -13.46 19.38
N GLU A 32 5.68 -14.71 19.50
CA GLU A 32 7.05 -15.14 19.26
C GLU A 32 7.47 -14.87 17.81
N ALA A 33 8.77 -14.70 17.60
CA ALA A 33 9.31 -14.62 16.25
C ALA A 33 9.12 -15.95 15.52
N GLY A 34 8.88 -15.90 14.20
CA GLY A 34 8.61 -17.13 13.44
C GLY A 34 8.65 -16.90 11.93
N GLU A 35 7.95 -17.75 11.23
CA GLU A 35 8.00 -17.90 9.78
C GLU A 35 7.19 -16.87 8.99
N PHE A 36 6.22 -16.16 9.64
CA PHE A 36 5.38 -15.18 8.96
C PHE A 36 5.85 -13.75 9.17
N GLY A 37 5.61 -12.86 8.19
CA GLY A 37 5.82 -11.44 8.30
C GLY A 37 4.51 -10.69 8.59
N LEU A 38 4.54 -9.71 9.51
CA LEU A 38 3.42 -8.83 9.83
C LEU A 38 3.73 -7.42 9.33
N ILE A 39 3.05 -7.00 8.27
CA ILE A 39 3.15 -5.63 7.76
C ILE A 39 2.29 -4.71 8.62
N ASN A 40 2.92 -3.70 9.23
CA ASN A 40 2.28 -2.66 10.01
C ASN A 40 2.22 -1.34 9.24
N LEU A 41 1.49 -0.35 9.78
CA LEU A 41 1.46 0.99 9.19
C LEU A 41 2.82 1.70 9.17
N SER A 42 3.73 1.36 10.12
CA SER A 42 5.11 1.85 10.14
C SER A 42 5.91 1.42 8.92
N ASP A 43 5.63 0.20 8.42
CA ASP A 43 6.39 -0.42 7.34
C ASP A 43 5.92 0.10 5.96
N MET A 44 4.78 0.81 5.93
CA MET A 44 4.22 1.43 4.73
C MET A 44 4.78 2.85 4.56
N GLY A 45 5.59 3.06 3.53
CA GLY A 45 6.20 4.33 3.18
C GLY A 45 5.66 4.93 1.87
N GLN A 46 6.15 6.11 1.53
CA GLN A 46 5.80 6.79 0.27
C GLN A 46 6.27 6.02 -0.97
N LEU A 47 7.39 5.33 -0.87
CA LEU A 47 8.00 4.57 -1.96
C LEU A 47 7.54 3.10 -2.02
N GLY A 48 6.70 2.68 -1.08
CA GLY A 48 6.22 1.30 -0.95
C GLY A 48 6.39 0.75 0.46
N ILE A 49 6.49 -0.57 0.55
CA ILE A 49 6.64 -1.29 1.82
C ILE A 49 8.13 -1.51 2.09
N ASP A 50 8.59 -1.13 3.29
CA ASP A 50 9.93 -1.48 3.77
C ASP A 50 9.92 -2.90 4.35
N TYR A 51 10.27 -3.86 3.52
CA TYR A 51 10.30 -5.27 3.90
C TYR A 51 11.39 -5.63 4.90
N HIS A 52 12.43 -4.80 5.06
CA HIS A 52 13.53 -5.05 6.01
C HIS A 52 13.08 -4.85 7.46
N GLN A 53 12.10 -4.00 7.70
CA GLN A 53 11.57 -3.70 9.02
C GLN A 53 10.38 -4.56 9.42
N VAL A 54 9.87 -5.41 8.49
CA VAL A 54 8.69 -6.22 8.74
C VAL A 54 8.97 -7.22 9.87
N ARG A 55 8.14 -7.12 10.92
CA ARG A 55 8.25 -7.97 12.09
C ARG A 55 7.92 -9.43 11.75
N ALA A 56 8.80 -10.35 12.13
CA ALA A 56 8.54 -11.79 12.10
C ALA A 56 7.63 -12.21 13.27
N PHE A 57 6.73 -13.18 13.04
CA PHE A 57 5.90 -13.75 14.09
C PHE A 57 5.55 -15.21 13.79
N HIS A 58 5.21 -15.96 14.85
CA HIS A 58 4.72 -17.34 14.76
C HIS A 58 3.20 -17.41 14.97
N MET A 59 2.50 -18.19 14.14
CA MET A 59 1.08 -18.52 14.28
C MET A 59 0.76 -19.76 13.47
N ASP A 60 -0.26 -20.54 13.87
CA ASP A 60 -0.76 -21.64 13.05
C ASP A 60 -1.21 -21.11 11.66
N ARG A 61 -0.60 -21.66 10.62
CA ARG A 61 -0.85 -21.26 9.22
C ARG A 61 -2.33 -21.35 8.85
N ARG A 62 -3.08 -22.31 9.43
CA ARG A 62 -4.52 -22.46 9.18
C ARG A 62 -5.32 -21.23 9.59
N GLN A 63 -4.88 -20.50 10.62
CA GLN A 63 -5.51 -19.25 11.07
C GLN A 63 -5.18 -18.06 10.18
N LEU A 64 -4.19 -18.20 9.31
CA LEU A 64 -3.69 -17.14 8.43
C LEU A 64 -4.12 -17.29 6.98
N LEU A 65 -4.60 -18.46 6.55
CA LEU A 65 -4.86 -18.79 5.13
C LEU A 65 -5.60 -17.67 4.37
N ARG A 66 -6.64 -17.10 4.97
CA ARG A 66 -7.44 -16.03 4.35
C ARG A 66 -6.81 -14.64 4.43
N TYR A 67 -5.69 -14.49 5.15
CA TYR A 67 -5.00 -13.22 5.37
C TYR A 67 -3.65 -13.14 4.66
N ILE A 68 -3.18 -14.27 4.12
CA ILE A 68 -1.90 -14.31 3.38
C ILE A 68 -2.02 -13.41 2.16
N LEU A 69 -1.06 -12.50 2.05
CA LEU A 69 -0.99 -11.54 0.97
C LEU A 69 -0.51 -12.21 -0.32
N GLU A 70 -1.07 -11.76 -1.44
CA GLU A 70 -0.68 -12.16 -2.79
C GLU A 70 -0.07 -10.98 -3.54
N ASP A 71 0.79 -11.27 -4.52
CA ASP A 71 1.41 -10.24 -5.34
C ASP A 71 0.36 -9.34 -6.00
N GLY A 72 0.55 -8.02 -5.87
CA GLY A 72 -0.40 -7.05 -6.39
C GLY A 72 -1.52 -6.65 -5.43
N ASP A 73 -1.64 -7.25 -4.23
CA ASP A 73 -2.58 -6.79 -3.19
C ASP A 73 -2.33 -5.32 -2.85
N VAL A 74 -3.39 -4.55 -2.73
CA VAL A 74 -3.33 -3.13 -2.34
C VAL A 74 -3.63 -2.99 -0.86
N LEU A 75 -2.68 -2.47 -0.11
CA LEU A 75 -2.77 -2.24 1.32
C LEU A 75 -3.14 -0.79 1.58
N ILE A 76 -4.22 -0.58 2.33
CA ILE A 76 -4.74 0.76 2.67
C ILE A 76 -4.75 0.92 4.19
N ALA A 77 -4.15 2.00 4.69
CA ALA A 77 -4.29 2.40 6.08
C ALA A 77 -5.77 2.71 6.38
N SER A 78 -6.45 1.82 7.08
CA SER A 78 -7.86 1.98 7.44
C SER A 78 -8.08 2.48 8.86
N LYS A 79 -7.02 2.51 9.66
CA LYS A 79 -6.92 3.15 10.97
C LYS A 79 -5.54 3.78 11.11
N GLY A 80 -5.43 4.93 11.79
CA GLY A 80 -4.14 5.60 11.99
C GLY A 80 -4.23 7.10 11.78
N THR A 81 -3.09 7.78 11.77
CA THR A 81 -3.02 9.23 11.64
C THR A 81 -2.72 9.72 10.23
N VAL A 82 -2.25 8.84 9.34
CA VAL A 82 -1.85 9.19 7.97
C VAL A 82 -2.44 8.18 6.99
N GLN A 83 -3.09 8.70 5.93
CA GLN A 83 -3.56 7.88 4.83
C GLN A 83 -2.37 7.35 4.02
N LYS A 84 -2.29 6.03 3.89
CA LYS A 84 -1.23 5.34 3.16
C LYS A 84 -1.83 4.29 2.25
N VAL A 85 -1.30 4.18 1.03
CA VAL A 85 -1.68 3.16 0.05
C VAL A 85 -0.40 2.55 -0.52
N CYS A 86 -0.22 1.25 -0.37
CA CYS A 86 0.93 0.52 -0.93
C CYS A 86 0.46 -0.69 -1.73
N VAL A 87 1.28 -1.13 -2.66
CA VAL A 87 1.08 -2.42 -3.36
C VAL A 87 2.07 -3.42 -2.76
N PHE A 88 1.56 -4.59 -2.42
CA PHE A 88 2.37 -5.68 -1.91
C PHE A 88 3.07 -6.40 -3.07
N HIS A 89 4.35 -6.68 -2.89
CA HIS A 89 5.15 -7.55 -3.75
C HIS A 89 5.49 -8.82 -3.01
N LYS A 90 5.24 -9.95 -3.66
CA LYS A 90 5.51 -11.27 -3.09
C LYS A 90 6.96 -11.38 -2.62
N GLN A 91 7.14 -11.85 -1.39
CA GLN A 91 8.42 -12.13 -0.78
C GLN A 91 8.60 -13.64 -0.61
N GLU A 92 9.80 -14.09 -0.26
CA GLU A 92 10.06 -15.49 0.09
C GLU A 92 9.25 -15.94 1.31
N ARG A 93 9.12 -15.03 2.30
CA ARG A 93 8.31 -15.25 3.50
C ARG A 93 6.85 -14.93 3.23
N GLU A 94 5.92 -15.80 3.65
CA GLU A 94 4.49 -15.47 3.66
C GLU A 94 4.23 -14.30 4.61
N MET A 95 3.43 -13.33 4.16
CA MET A 95 3.13 -12.12 4.92
C MET A 95 1.64 -11.88 5.07
N VAL A 96 1.28 -11.22 6.15
CA VAL A 96 -0.09 -10.73 6.41
C VAL A 96 -0.04 -9.24 6.76
N ALA A 97 -1.12 -8.53 6.50
CA ALA A 97 -1.30 -7.15 6.96
C ALA A 97 -1.83 -7.13 8.40
N SER A 98 -1.46 -6.11 9.19
CA SER A 98 -2.00 -5.87 10.53
C SER A 98 -3.46 -5.41 10.47
N SER A 99 -4.21 -5.54 11.56
CA SER A 99 -5.65 -5.20 11.66
C SER A 99 -5.98 -3.71 11.39
N ASN A 100 -4.98 -2.84 11.35
CA ASN A 100 -5.14 -1.43 10.98
C ASN A 100 -5.09 -1.18 9.47
N ILE A 101 -4.86 -2.23 8.70
CA ILE A 101 -4.76 -2.21 7.25
C ILE A 101 -5.95 -2.96 6.66
N THR A 102 -6.56 -2.38 5.64
CA THR A 102 -7.52 -3.06 4.76
C THR A 102 -6.78 -3.48 3.50
N VAL A 103 -6.98 -4.71 3.08
CA VAL A 103 -6.40 -5.30 1.86
C VAL A 103 -7.46 -5.34 0.78
N LEU A 104 -7.12 -4.84 -0.40
CA LEU A 104 -7.89 -4.99 -1.63
C LEU A 104 -7.10 -5.88 -2.56
N ARG A 105 -7.64 -7.05 -2.88
CA ARG A 105 -7.07 -7.98 -3.86
C ARG A 105 -7.72 -7.75 -5.20
N PRO A 106 -6.98 -7.19 -6.18
CA PRO A 106 -7.55 -6.87 -7.49
C PRO A 106 -8.00 -8.14 -8.23
N GLN A 107 -9.16 -8.05 -8.86
CA GLN A 107 -9.62 -9.03 -9.82
C GLN A 107 -9.15 -8.67 -11.25
N ARG A 108 -9.53 -9.48 -12.24
CA ARG A 108 -8.98 -9.46 -13.61
C ARG A 108 -9.01 -8.12 -14.35
N VAL A 109 -9.84 -7.16 -13.93
CA VAL A 109 -10.12 -5.90 -14.66
C VAL A 109 -9.15 -4.78 -14.29
N LEU A 110 -8.64 -4.77 -13.05
CA LEU A 110 -7.75 -3.73 -12.55
C LEU A 110 -6.44 -4.31 -12.01
N ARG A 111 -5.36 -3.56 -12.20
CA ARG A 111 -4.06 -3.84 -11.58
C ARG A 111 -3.96 -3.14 -10.21
N GLY A 112 -3.26 -3.73 -9.26
CA GLY A 112 -3.07 -3.14 -7.93
C GLY A 112 -2.45 -1.75 -7.97
N TYR A 113 -1.40 -1.56 -8.77
CA TYR A 113 -0.79 -0.24 -8.95
C TYR A 113 -1.75 0.79 -9.57
N TYR A 114 -2.64 0.39 -10.49
CA TYR A 114 -3.63 1.31 -11.03
C TYR A 114 -4.63 1.77 -9.97
N ILE A 115 -5.08 0.86 -9.10
CA ILE A 115 -5.90 1.20 -7.94
C ILE A 115 -5.14 2.17 -7.03
N LYS A 116 -3.87 1.90 -6.71
CA LYS A 116 -3.02 2.80 -5.93
C LYS A 116 -2.96 4.19 -6.58
N PHE A 117 -2.64 4.31 -7.87
CA PHE A 117 -2.56 5.59 -8.56
C PHE A 117 -3.86 6.38 -8.50
N PHE A 118 -4.99 5.69 -8.68
CA PHE A 118 -6.29 6.32 -8.56
C PHE A 118 -6.55 6.82 -7.15
N LEU A 119 -6.34 5.98 -6.13
CA LEU A 119 -6.58 6.34 -4.73
C LEU A 119 -5.64 7.46 -4.24
N GLU A 120 -4.43 7.55 -4.77
CA GLU A 120 -3.47 8.64 -4.46
C GLU A 120 -3.71 9.92 -5.28
N SER A 121 -4.50 9.86 -6.33
CA SER A 121 -4.87 11.06 -7.10
C SER A 121 -5.70 12.03 -6.26
N ALA A 122 -5.76 13.30 -6.68
CA ALA A 122 -6.55 14.32 -5.96
C ALA A 122 -8.03 13.91 -5.77
N ILE A 123 -8.62 13.26 -6.78
CA ILE A 123 -9.99 12.77 -6.67
C ILE A 123 -10.09 11.55 -5.76
N GLY A 124 -9.16 10.60 -5.86
CA GLY A 124 -9.12 9.42 -5.00
C GLY A 124 -8.96 9.80 -3.53
N GLN A 125 -8.08 10.75 -3.22
CA GLN A 125 -7.92 11.28 -1.86
C GLN A 125 -9.19 11.97 -1.34
N ALA A 126 -9.88 12.73 -2.19
CA ALA A 126 -11.15 13.34 -1.81
C ALA A 126 -12.25 12.28 -1.52
N LEU A 127 -12.30 11.22 -2.30
CA LEU A 127 -13.23 10.10 -2.10
C LEU A 127 -12.89 9.29 -0.85
N LEU A 128 -11.62 9.01 -0.60
CA LEU A 128 -11.16 8.35 0.64
C LEU A 128 -11.52 9.19 1.87
N LYS A 129 -11.30 10.51 1.80
CA LYS A 129 -11.70 11.43 2.88
C LYS A 129 -13.21 11.45 3.12
N ALA A 130 -14.01 11.36 2.07
CA ALA A 130 -15.47 11.26 2.19
C ALA A 130 -15.92 9.90 2.77
N ALA A 131 -15.14 8.83 2.58
CA ALA A 131 -15.39 7.50 3.13
C ALA A 131 -14.87 7.32 4.57
N ASP A 132 -14.13 8.31 5.09
CA ASP A 132 -13.56 8.32 6.43
C ASP A 132 -14.57 8.90 7.43
N HIS A 133 -14.85 8.15 8.48
CA HIS A 133 -15.72 8.55 9.59
C HIS A 133 -14.95 8.98 10.85
N GLY A 134 -13.62 9.00 10.79
CA GLY A 134 -12.75 9.46 11.87
C GLY A 134 -12.78 10.98 12.00
N LYS A 135 -12.57 11.47 13.24
CA LYS A 135 -12.36 12.91 13.52
C LYS A 135 -10.87 13.24 13.53
N ASP A 136 -10.15 12.66 14.48
CA ASP A 136 -8.70 12.89 14.66
C ASP A 136 -7.85 11.71 14.17
N VAL A 137 -8.45 10.53 14.07
CA VAL A 137 -7.82 9.29 13.62
C VAL A 137 -8.65 8.70 12.51
N ILE A 138 -8.00 8.32 11.41
CA ILE A 138 -8.62 7.65 10.27
C ILE A 138 -9.40 6.42 10.75
N ASN A 139 -10.66 6.34 10.37
CA ASN A 139 -11.52 5.18 10.53
C ASN A 139 -12.31 4.95 9.24
N LEU A 140 -11.62 4.38 8.25
CA LEU A 140 -12.14 4.18 6.92
C LEU A 140 -13.23 3.10 6.93
N SER A 141 -14.42 3.48 6.51
CA SER A 141 -15.54 2.56 6.33
C SER A 141 -15.25 1.61 5.16
N THR A 142 -15.23 0.30 5.44
CA THR A 142 -15.06 -0.71 4.37
C THR A 142 -16.15 -0.61 3.31
N LYS A 143 -17.41 -0.38 3.72
CA LYS A 143 -18.51 -0.21 2.78
C LYS A 143 -18.29 1.01 1.89
N ALA A 144 -18.03 2.16 2.48
CA ALA A 144 -17.82 3.39 1.72
C ALA A 144 -16.57 3.32 0.82
N LEU A 145 -15.51 2.60 1.25
CA LEU A 145 -14.35 2.31 0.41
C LEU A 145 -14.72 1.47 -0.82
N LEU A 146 -15.54 0.44 -0.64
CA LEU A 146 -15.98 -0.44 -1.73
C LEU A 146 -16.96 0.24 -2.69
N ASP A 147 -17.68 1.26 -2.24
CA ASP A 147 -18.59 2.07 -3.05
C ASP A 147 -17.84 3.12 -3.90
N ILE A 148 -16.53 3.33 -3.71
CA ILE A 148 -15.75 4.30 -4.48
C ILE A 148 -15.77 3.90 -5.96
N PRO A 149 -16.27 4.79 -6.87
CA PRO A 149 -16.29 4.54 -8.31
C PRO A 149 -14.88 4.75 -8.89
N VAL A 150 -14.29 3.70 -9.45
CA VAL A 150 -12.96 3.72 -10.09
C VAL A 150 -13.12 3.75 -11.60
N PRO A 151 -12.41 4.62 -12.35
CA PRO A 151 -12.50 4.65 -13.79
C PRO A 151 -11.85 3.39 -14.39
N VAL A 152 -12.50 2.82 -15.38
CA VAL A 152 -12.01 1.64 -16.10
C VAL A 152 -11.25 2.07 -17.34
N ILE A 153 -9.99 1.66 -17.46
CA ILE A 153 -9.18 1.82 -18.67
C ILE A 153 -8.61 0.47 -19.10
N PRO A 154 -8.32 0.28 -20.40
CA PRO A 154 -7.77 -0.97 -20.90
C PRO A 154 -6.52 -1.42 -20.13
N LEU A 155 -6.38 -2.73 -19.88
CA LEU A 155 -5.25 -3.29 -19.14
C LEU A 155 -3.90 -2.88 -19.74
N VAL A 156 -3.78 -2.85 -21.06
CA VAL A 156 -2.54 -2.41 -21.76
C VAL A 156 -2.15 -0.98 -21.33
N LYS A 157 -3.12 -0.09 -21.17
CA LYS A 157 -2.87 1.28 -20.70
C LYS A 157 -2.49 1.31 -19.22
N GLN A 158 -3.12 0.47 -18.39
CA GLN A 158 -2.73 0.31 -16.98
C GLN A 158 -1.27 -0.18 -16.89
N ASP A 159 -0.93 -1.25 -17.62
CA ASP A 159 0.40 -1.85 -17.63
C ASP A 159 1.46 -0.85 -18.14
N TYR A 160 1.13 -0.01 -19.13
CA TYR A 160 2.01 1.05 -19.60
C TYR A 160 2.33 2.08 -18.49
N LEU A 161 1.31 2.58 -17.78
CA LEU A 161 1.47 3.54 -16.68
C LEU A 161 2.27 2.93 -15.52
N ILE A 162 2.00 1.67 -15.21
CA ILE A 162 2.71 0.93 -14.15
C ILE A 162 4.18 0.78 -14.50
N ASN A 163 4.49 0.38 -15.72
CA ASN A 163 5.88 0.23 -16.17
C ASN A 163 6.65 1.57 -16.14
N GLN A 164 6.01 2.68 -16.51
CA GLN A 164 6.61 4.01 -16.39
C GLN A 164 6.92 4.35 -14.93
N TYR A 165 5.95 4.12 -14.04
CA TYR A 165 6.11 4.37 -12.61
C TYR A 165 7.24 3.53 -12.00
N LEU A 166 7.27 2.22 -12.26
CA LEU A 166 8.27 1.32 -11.69
C LEU A 166 9.68 1.65 -12.17
N ARG A 167 9.85 2.03 -13.44
CA ARG A 167 11.14 2.53 -13.96
C ARG A 167 11.57 3.81 -13.24
N GLY A 168 10.67 4.77 -13.11
CA GLY A 168 10.94 6.03 -12.41
C GLY A 168 11.27 5.82 -10.94
N LEU A 169 10.54 4.91 -10.25
CA LEU A 169 10.79 4.55 -8.87
C LEU A 169 12.18 3.92 -8.68
N HIS A 170 12.55 2.98 -9.55
CA HIS A 170 13.87 2.34 -9.53
C HIS A 170 14.99 3.37 -9.74
N ASP A 171 14.83 4.28 -10.72
CA ASP A 171 15.79 5.34 -10.97
C ASP A 171 15.91 6.32 -9.80
N TYR A 172 14.80 6.66 -9.17
CA TYR A 172 14.77 7.50 -7.99
C TYR A 172 15.51 6.83 -6.82
N GLN A 173 15.19 5.57 -6.50
CA GLN A 173 15.85 4.81 -5.42
C GLN A 173 17.36 4.72 -5.64
N ARG A 174 17.79 4.44 -6.87
CA ARG A 174 19.22 4.38 -7.21
C ARG A 174 19.93 5.72 -6.97
N LYS A 175 19.29 6.85 -7.32
CA LYS A 175 19.83 8.19 -7.10
C LYS A 175 19.92 8.54 -5.61
N VAL A 176 18.89 8.20 -4.84
CA VAL A 176 18.87 8.41 -3.38
C VAL A 176 20.01 7.61 -2.71
N ASN A 177 20.10 6.32 -3.00
CA ASN A 177 21.15 5.45 -2.43
C ASN A 177 22.55 5.98 -2.76
N ARG A 178 22.76 6.47 -3.98
CA ARG A 178 24.04 7.07 -4.37
C ARG A 178 24.33 8.35 -3.56
N ALA A 179 23.37 9.23 -3.44
CA ALA A 179 23.51 10.46 -2.67
C ALA A 179 23.81 10.19 -1.18
N GLU A 180 23.16 9.17 -0.60
CA GLU A 180 23.41 8.73 0.78
C GLU A 180 24.82 8.17 0.95
N GLN A 181 25.30 7.37 0.01
CA GLN A 181 26.67 6.84 0.03
C GLN A 181 27.73 7.96 -0.08
N GLU A 182 27.52 8.91 -0.98
CA GLU A 182 28.39 10.10 -1.14
C GLU A 182 28.42 10.94 0.16
N TRP A 183 27.27 11.12 0.81
CA TRP A 183 27.18 11.85 2.07
C TRP A 183 27.88 11.09 3.23
N GLN A 184 27.68 9.79 3.35
CA GLN A 184 28.37 8.98 4.34
C GLN A 184 29.89 9.00 4.16
N PHE A 185 30.37 8.97 2.91
CA PHE A 185 31.79 9.11 2.61
C PHE A 185 32.36 10.42 3.14
N ILE A 186 31.69 11.55 2.88
CA ILE A 186 32.09 12.88 3.35
C ILE A 186 32.14 12.91 4.89
N GLN A 187 31.11 12.38 5.56
CA GLN A 187 31.06 12.32 7.02
C GLN A 187 32.22 11.52 7.60
N ASN A 188 32.54 10.37 7.00
CA ASN A 188 33.67 9.53 7.42
C ASN A 188 35.03 10.23 7.25
N GLU A 189 35.22 10.96 6.14
CA GLU A 189 36.47 11.72 5.94
C GLU A 189 36.63 12.85 6.96
N ILE A 190 35.54 13.55 7.29
CA ILE A 190 35.53 14.56 8.36
C ILE A 190 35.89 13.93 9.70
N GLN A 191 35.29 12.78 10.05
CA GLN A 191 35.59 12.09 11.32
C GLN A 191 37.07 11.64 11.40
N LYS A 192 37.61 11.11 10.30
CA LYS A 192 39.08 10.75 10.25
C LYS A 192 39.98 11.96 10.42
N GLY A 193 39.56 13.14 9.95
CA GLY A 193 40.36 14.36 10.10
C GLY A 193 40.30 14.98 11.51
N LEU A 194 39.36 14.54 12.36
CA LEU A 194 39.18 15.01 13.74
C LEU A 194 39.85 14.12 14.80
N GLY A 195 40.24 12.91 14.45
CA GLY A 195 40.89 11.92 15.35
C GLY A 195 42.30 11.62 14.93
#